data_cfc554d4a1d78bcef33a0015b18a69c9
#
_entry.id   cfc554d4a1d78bcef33a0015b18a69c9
#
_cell.length_a   1.000
_cell.length_b   1.000
_cell.length_c   1.000
_cell.angle_alpha   90.00
_cell.angle_beta   90.00
_cell.angle_gamma   90.00
#
_symmetry.space_group_name_H-M   'P 1'
#
loop_
_entity.id
_entity.type
_entity.pdbx_description
1 polymer ?
#
loop_
_entity_poly.entity_id
_entity_poly.type
_entity_poly.pdbx_seq_one_letter_code
_entity_poly.pdbx_strand_id
1 'polypeptide(L)'
;IIVKNGAAFTAPASDGLTAPTEYNATGFKWQDSDGNLYAPGDSVPAGVTTLTAQWTPDTYTVTLHLNDGTIANGKDVTEYTYGTGATLPTADDITREGYTFEGWYEDNSFSGSPVTEIGKTDTGKKEFYAKWTLNTYTVTFDNQGGSKVDSQTVSHGGTVTEPTAPTY
;
A
#
# COMPACT_ATOMS: atom_id res chain seq x y z
N ILE A 1 37.69 -1.49 -9.73
CA ILE A 1 38.91 -0.94 -9.07
C ILE A 1 39.99 -2.01 -9.15
N ILE A 2 41.15 -1.62 -9.66
CA ILE A 2 42.32 -2.50 -9.69
C ILE A 2 43.13 -2.25 -8.42
N VAL A 3 43.18 -3.24 -7.53
CA VAL A 3 44.00 -3.20 -6.31
C VAL A 3 45.36 -3.81 -6.61
N LYS A 4 46.39 -3.04 -6.41
CA LYS A 4 47.78 -3.48 -6.66
C LYS A 4 48.27 -4.36 -5.49
N ASN A 5 48.59 -5.62 -5.78
CA ASN A 5 49.15 -6.60 -4.82
C ASN A 5 48.25 -6.99 -3.65
N GLY A 6 46.91 -6.88 -3.76
CA GLY A 6 46.01 -7.27 -2.68
C GLY A 6 46.19 -6.50 -1.37
N ALA A 7 46.78 -5.31 -1.42
CA ALA A 7 46.92 -4.43 -0.25
C ALA A 7 45.58 -3.82 0.18
N ALA A 8 45.50 -3.45 1.47
CA ALA A 8 44.35 -2.65 1.96
C ALA A 8 44.27 -1.31 1.20
N PHE A 9 43.05 -0.85 0.99
CA PHE A 9 42.78 0.41 0.28
C PHE A 9 41.53 1.08 0.84
N THR A 10 41.28 2.33 0.44
CA THR A 10 40.10 3.07 0.85
C THR A 10 38.99 2.87 -0.16
N ALA A 11 37.78 2.55 0.31
CA ALA A 11 36.60 2.40 -0.52
C ALA A 11 36.29 3.73 -1.25
N PRO A 12 36.18 3.75 -2.59
CA PRO A 12 35.98 4.97 -3.34
C PRO A 12 34.55 5.54 -3.16
N ALA A 13 34.42 6.83 -3.45
CA ALA A 13 33.12 7.48 -3.58
C ALA A 13 32.35 6.93 -4.80
N SER A 14 31.05 7.21 -4.85
CA SER A 14 30.21 6.92 -6.02
C SER A 14 30.35 7.92 -7.15
N ASP A 15 31.19 8.95 -6.99
CA ASP A 15 31.38 10.01 -7.98
C ASP A 15 31.78 9.44 -9.34
N GLY A 16 31.09 9.89 -10.39
CA GLY A 16 31.31 9.40 -11.74
C GLY A 16 30.65 8.05 -12.08
N LEU A 17 29.97 7.43 -11.11
CA LEU A 17 29.10 6.27 -11.36
C LEU A 17 27.67 6.75 -11.62
N THR A 18 26.96 6.01 -12.49
CA THR A 18 25.53 6.22 -12.74
C THR A 18 24.74 5.13 -12.06
N ALA A 19 23.80 5.52 -11.19
CA ALA A 19 22.86 4.56 -10.60
C ALA A 19 21.99 3.91 -11.69
N PRO A 20 21.60 2.64 -11.54
CA PRO A 20 20.58 2.06 -12.39
C PRO A 20 19.28 2.87 -12.30
N THR A 21 18.42 2.75 -13.32
CA THR A 21 17.08 3.34 -13.30
C THR A 21 16.31 2.86 -12.07
N GLU A 22 15.57 3.76 -11.41
CA GLU A 22 14.83 3.53 -10.16
C GLU A 22 15.71 3.24 -8.92
N TYR A 23 16.98 3.66 -8.98
CA TYR A 23 17.93 3.60 -7.88
C TYR A 23 18.70 4.91 -7.74
N ASN A 24 19.19 5.19 -6.54
CA ASN A 24 19.96 6.39 -6.23
C ASN A 24 21.17 6.09 -5.33
N ALA A 25 22.03 7.08 -5.13
CA ALA A 25 23.24 6.96 -4.35
C ALA A 25 23.07 7.25 -2.84
N THR A 26 21.84 7.42 -2.35
CA THR A 26 21.61 7.66 -0.92
C THR A 26 22.10 6.47 -0.11
N GLY A 27 22.98 6.70 0.86
CA GLY A 27 23.56 5.63 1.67
C GLY A 27 24.38 4.62 0.86
N PHE A 28 24.93 5.02 -0.30
CA PHE A 28 25.73 4.16 -1.17
C PHE A 28 26.83 3.42 -0.39
N LYS A 29 26.99 2.13 -0.71
CA LYS A 29 28.04 1.27 -0.17
C LYS A 29 28.62 0.38 -1.24
N TRP A 30 29.79 -0.16 -0.98
CA TRP A 30 30.38 -1.25 -1.72
C TRP A 30 30.21 -2.55 -0.94
N GLN A 31 30.02 -3.66 -1.63
CA GLN A 31 29.94 -4.99 -1.03
C GLN A 31 31.02 -5.89 -1.61
N ASP A 32 31.75 -6.60 -0.75
CA ASP A 32 32.70 -7.64 -1.17
C ASP A 32 32.01 -8.99 -1.43
N SER A 33 32.80 -9.98 -1.87
CA SER A 33 32.29 -11.34 -2.14
C SER A 33 31.78 -12.09 -0.90
N ASP A 34 32.19 -11.66 0.29
CA ASP A 34 31.79 -12.25 1.57
C ASP A 34 30.57 -11.55 2.19
N GLY A 35 30.04 -10.51 1.53
CA GLY A 35 28.87 -9.76 1.95
C GLY A 35 29.17 -8.59 2.89
N ASN A 36 30.44 -8.27 3.16
CA ASN A 36 30.78 -7.11 3.97
C ASN A 36 30.54 -5.81 3.22
N LEU A 37 30.05 -4.80 3.93
CA LEU A 37 29.69 -3.50 3.39
C LEU A 37 30.69 -2.42 3.80
N TYR A 38 31.11 -1.62 2.84
CA TYR A 38 32.05 -0.52 3.02
C TYR A 38 31.42 0.78 2.50
N ALA A 39 31.29 1.78 3.36
CA ALA A 39 30.91 3.13 2.94
C ALA A 39 32.11 3.80 2.21
N PRO A 40 31.87 4.79 1.36
CA PRO A 40 32.95 5.62 0.81
C PRO A 40 33.84 6.16 1.91
N GLY A 41 35.15 5.95 1.78
CA GLY A 41 36.15 6.35 2.77
C GLY A 41 36.53 5.25 3.77
N ASP A 42 35.76 4.17 3.89
CA ASP A 42 36.10 3.03 4.76
C ASP A 42 37.35 2.30 4.25
N SER A 43 38.10 1.73 5.18
CA SER A 43 39.24 0.86 4.86
C SER A 43 38.73 -0.53 4.41
N VAL A 44 39.15 -0.93 3.22
CA VAL A 44 38.88 -2.27 2.68
C VAL A 44 40.13 -3.17 2.96
N PRO A 45 39.94 -4.34 3.59
CA PRO A 45 41.04 -5.21 3.94
C PRO A 45 41.86 -5.69 2.71
N ALA A 46 43.12 -6.03 2.97
CA ALA A 46 43.94 -6.72 1.98
C ALA A 46 43.28 -8.07 1.59
N GLY A 47 43.36 -8.42 0.32
CA GLY A 47 42.79 -9.67 -0.20
C GLY A 47 41.40 -9.51 -0.83
N VAL A 48 40.68 -8.42 -0.56
CA VAL A 48 39.45 -8.12 -1.26
C VAL A 48 39.79 -7.69 -2.70
N THR A 49 39.30 -8.45 -3.69
CA THR A 49 39.61 -8.24 -5.12
C THR A 49 38.43 -7.71 -5.92
N THR A 50 37.22 -7.80 -5.38
CA THR A 50 35.99 -7.35 -6.06
C THR A 50 35.10 -6.59 -5.09
N LEU A 51 34.61 -5.45 -5.53
CA LEU A 51 33.59 -4.67 -4.84
C LEU A 51 32.43 -4.42 -5.80
N THR A 52 31.22 -4.74 -5.35
CA THR A 52 29.97 -4.52 -6.08
C THR A 52 29.24 -3.32 -5.51
N ALA A 53 28.85 -2.39 -6.36
CA ALA A 53 28.08 -1.20 -5.97
C ALA A 53 26.71 -1.58 -5.41
N GLN A 54 26.36 -1.02 -4.28
CA GLN A 54 25.07 -1.17 -3.62
C GLN A 54 24.32 0.15 -3.68
N TRP A 55 23.31 0.20 -4.51
CA TRP A 55 22.44 1.35 -4.70
C TRP A 55 21.19 1.23 -3.86
N THR A 56 20.61 2.36 -3.48
CA THR A 56 19.33 2.39 -2.76
C THR A 56 18.18 2.50 -3.77
N PRO A 57 17.18 1.62 -3.70
CA PRO A 57 16.00 1.74 -4.56
C PRO A 57 15.22 3.03 -4.25
N ASP A 58 14.62 3.62 -5.29
CA ASP A 58 13.82 4.84 -5.15
C ASP A 58 12.51 4.56 -4.40
N THR A 59 12.07 5.56 -3.65
CA THR A 59 10.78 5.56 -2.96
C THR A 59 9.83 6.57 -3.61
N TYR A 60 8.55 6.24 -3.62
CA TYR A 60 7.49 7.06 -4.21
C TYR A 60 6.36 7.25 -3.22
N THR A 61 5.76 8.43 -3.23
CA THR A 61 4.64 8.75 -2.36
C THR A 61 3.36 8.03 -2.78
N VAL A 62 2.57 7.63 -1.78
CA VAL A 62 1.21 7.10 -1.92
C VAL A 62 0.26 8.04 -1.19
N THR A 63 -0.86 8.34 -1.81
CA THR A 63 -1.96 9.08 -1.18
C THR A 63 -3.21 8.21 -1.19
N LEU A 64 -3.76 7.92 -0.02
CA LEU A 64 -5.03 7.24 0.14
C LEU A 64 -6.14 8.26 0.42
N HIS A 65 -7.08 8.39 -0.52
CA HIS A 65 -8.28 9.23 -0.37
C HIS A 65 -9.37 8.37 0.30
N LEU A 66 -9.61 8.59 1.58
CA LEU A 66 -10.47 7.73 2.40
C LEU A 66 -11.97 7.93 2.13
N ASN A 67 -12.38 9.02 1.47
CA ASN A 67 -13.76 9.33 1.12
C ASN A 67 -14.70 9.18 2.33
N ASP A 68 -14.44 9.96 3.39
CA ASP A 68 -15.11 9.96 4.69
C ASP A 68 -14.90 8.68 5.54
N GLY A 69 -14.00 7.79 5.12
CA GLY A 69 -13.58 6.64 5.92
C GLY A 69 -12.53 7.01 6.96
N THR A 70 -12.27 6.08 7.86
CA THR A 70 -11.21 6.15 8.88
C THR A 70 -10.32 4.93 8.76
N ILE A 71 -9.01 5.15 8.71
CA ILE A 71 -8.03 4.06 8.66
C ILE A 71 -7.51 3.72 10.06
N ALA A 72 -7.30 2.44 10.35
CA ALA A 72 -6.75 1.99 11.62
C ALA A 72 -5.31 2.47 11.80
N ASN A 73 -4.92 2.74 13.05
CA ASN A 73 -3.58 3.22 13.38
C ASN A 73 -2.49 2.28 12.86
N GLY A 74 -1.50 2.83 12.19
CA GLY A 74 -0.37 2.09 11.62
C GLY A 74 -0.69 1.29 10.35
N LYS A 75 -1.89 1.46 9.77
CA LYS A 75 -2.31 0.79 8.54
C LYS A 75 -2.28 1.68 7.30
N ASP A 76 -2.01 2.96 7.47
CA ASP A 76 -1.86 3.89 6.36
C ASP A 76 -0.60 3.55 5.53
N VAL A 77 -0.71 3.71 4.22
CA VAL A 77 0.39 3.52 3.27
C VAL A 77 0.67 4.86 2.62
N THR A 78 1.79 5.48 2.99
CA THR A 78 2.18 6.82 2.53
C THR A 78 3.31 6.81 1.50
N GLU A 79 4.01 5.68 1.36
CA GLU A 79 5.09 5.48 0.40
C GLU A 79 5.27 4.01 0.03
N TYR A 80 5.93 3.75 -1.07
CA TYR A 80 6.42 2.42 -1.46
C TYR A 80 7.81 2.51 -2.07
N THR A 81 8.54 1.39 -2.04
CA THR A 81 9.91 1.31 -2.54
C THR A 81 9.94 0.43 -3.79
N TYR A 82 10.63 0.90 -4.84
CA TYR A 82 10.90 0.09 -6.04
C TYR A 82 11.57 -1.24 -5.65
N GLY A 83 11.16 -2.32 -6.29
CA GLY A 83 11.63 -3.67 -5.98
C GLY A 83 10.88 -4.37 -4.83
N THR A 84 10.14 -3.63 -4.01
CA THR A 84 9.36 -4.15 -2.87
C THR A 84 7.85 -4.02 -3.11
N GLY A 85 7.40 -2.86 -3.61
CA GLY A 85 5.99 -2.53 -3.71
C GLY A 85 5.35 -2.26 -2.34
N ALA A 86 4.04 -2.32 -2.24
CA ALA A 86 3.30 -2.20 -0.98
C ALA A 86 1.94 -2.91 -1.08
N THR A 87 1.46 -3.43 0.04
CA THR A 87 0.09 -3.95 0.16
C THR A 87 -0.81 -2.84 0.69
N LEU A 88 -1.94 -2.60 0.03
CA LEU A 88 -2.91 -1.60 0.45
C LEU A 88 -3.76 -2.10 1.63
N PRO A 89 -4.30 -1.18 2.46
CA PRO A 89 -5.18 -1.54 3.57
C PRO A 89 -6.39 -2.35 3.11
N THR A 90 -6.79 -3.34 3.90
CA THR A 90 -7.94 -4.19 3.63
C THR A 90 -9.22 -3.65 4.25
N ALA A 91 -10.36 -4.31 4.02
CA ALA A 91 -11.64 -3.97 4.65
C ALA A 91 -11.60 -4.02 6.20
N ASP A 92 -10.67 -4.79 6.78
CA ASP A 92 -10.47 -4.87 8.23
C ASP A 92 -9.69 -3.66 8.78
N ASP A 93 -8.98 -2.95 7.92
CA ASP A 93 -8.12 -1.81 8.28
C ASP A 93 -8.80 -0.45 8.11
N ILE A 94 -9.94 -0.38 7.41
CA ILE A 94 -10.64 0.86 7.09
C ILE A 94 -12.13 0.74 7.39
N THR A 95 -12.71 1.78 7.97
CA THR A 95 -14.13 1.80 8.36
C THR A 95 -14.82 3.11 7.98
N ARG A 96 -16.10 3.01 7.68
CA ARG A 96 -17.02 4.14 7.55
C ARG A 96 -18.38 3.70 8.08
N GLU A 97 -18.90 4.40 9.07
CA GLU A 97 -20.17 4.03 9.70
C GLU A 97 -21.32 3.95 8.69
N GLY A 98 -22.04 2.85 8.69
CA GLY A 98 -23.16 2.59 7.79
C GLY A 98 -22.78 2.23 6.34
N TYR A 99 -21.50 2.03 6.08
CA TYR A 99 -21.00 1.68 4.73
C TYR A 99 -20.14 0.43 4.76
N THR A 100 -20.06 -0.23 3.62
CA THR A 100 -19.15 -1.34 3.34
C THR A 100 -18.07 -0.88 2.38
N PHE A 101 -16.80 -1.20 2.69
CA PHE A 101 -15.66 -0.90 1.83
C PHE A 101 -15.63 -1.86 0.64
N GLU A 102 -15.57 -1.30 -0.58
CA GLU A 102 -15.59 -2.06 -1.84
C GLU A 102 -14.19 -2.20 -2.47
N GLY A 103 -13.21 -1.46 -1.99
CA GLY A 103 -11.85 -1.50 -2.50
C GLY A 103 -11.25 -0.13 -2.81
N TRP A 104 -9.97 -0.17 -3.20
CA TRP A 104 -9.21 0.98 -3.66
C TRP A 104 -9.25 1.07 -5.18
N TYR A 105 -9.43 2.26 -5.72
CA TYR A 105 -9.45 2.53 -7.16
C TYR A 105 -8.44 3.61 -7.52
N GLU A 106 -7.88 3.56 -8.74
CA GLU A 106 -6.89 4.53 -9.21
C GLU A 106 -7.48 5.89 -9.61
N ASP A 107 -8.78 5.97 -9.72
CA ASP A 107 -9.50 7.22 -10.01
C ASP A 107 -10.79 7.36 -9.17
N ASN A 108 -11.23 8.61 -8.98
CA ASN A 108 -12.42 8.92 -8.17
C ASN A 108 -13.76 8.62 -8.88
N SER A 109 -13.74 8.18 -10.12
CA SER A 109 -14.91 7.66 -10.83
C SER A 109 -15.11 6.17 -10.60
N PHE A 110 -14.15 5.52 -9.90
CA PHE A 110 -14.14 4.09 -9.57
C PHE A 110 -14.20 3.21 -10.82
N SER A 111 -13.52 3.63 -11.89
CA SER A 111 -13.40 2.85 -13.10
C SER A 111 -12.44 1.67 -12.95
N GLY A 112 -12.65 0.62 -13.73
CA GLY A 112 -11.80 -0.57 -13.69
C GLY A 112 -12.08 -1.49 -12.51
N SER A 113 -11.05 -2.20 -12.06
CA SER A 113 -11.09 -3.14 -10.94
C SER A 113 -10.38 -2.55 -9.71
N PRO A 114 -10.79 -2.94 -8.50
CA PRO A 114 -10.10 -2.51 -7.29
C PRO A 114 -8.67 -3.03 -7.24
N VAL A 115 -7.77 -2.24 -6.66
CA VAL A 115 -6.35 -2.51 -6.48
C VAL A 115 -6.10 -2.92 -5.03
N THR A 116 -5.31 -3.97 -4.82
CA THR A 116 -4.97 -4.48 -3.47
C THR A 116 -3.52 -4.29 -3.10
N GLU A 117 -2.65 -4.05 -4.08
CA GLU A 117 -1.21 -3.89 -3.89
C GLU A 117 -0.60 -2.98 -4.96
N ILE A 118 0.55 -2.42 -4.65
CA ILE A 118 1.44 -1.75 -5.59
C ILE A 118 2.53 -2.75 -5.97
N GLY A 119 2.71 -2.98 -7.27
CA GLY A 119 3.67 -3.97 -7.78
C GLY A 119 5.13 -3.58 -7.50
N LYS A 120 6.01 -4.58 -7.50
CA LYS A 120 7.45 -4.38 -7.26
C LYS A 120 8.15 -3.59 -8.35
N THR A 121 7.60 -3.55 -9.55
CA THR A 121 8.13 -2.82 -10.70
C THR A 121 7.38 -1.53 -10.99
N ASP A 122 6.41 -1.18 -10.15
CA ASP A 122 5.69 0.08 -10.26
C ASP A 122 6.61 1.26 -9.93
N THR A 123 6.35 2.38 -10.59
CA THR A 123 7.12 3.62 -10.46
C THR A 123 6.21 4.82 -10.33
N GLY A 124 6.76 5.91 -9.79
CA GLY A 124 6.06 7.17 -9.67
C GLY A 124 5.05 7.24 -8.53
N LYS A 125 4.55 8.44 -8.31
CA LYS A 125 3.52 8.72 -7.30
C LYS A 125 2.24 7.93 -7.61
N LYS A 126 1.60 7.39 -6.56
CA LYS A 126 0.31 6.69 -6.64
C LYS A 126 -0.74 7.40 -5.81
N GLU A 127 -1.97 7.40 -6.31
CA GLU A 127 -3.15 7.88 -5.59
C GLU A 127 -4.25 6.82 -5.71
N PHE A 128 -4.92 6.52 -4.60
CA PHE A 128 -6.02 5.56 -4.56
C PHE A 128 -7.21 6.15 -3.82
N TYR A 129 -8.41 5.78 -4.26
CA TYR A 129 -9.69 6.30 -3.77
C TYR A 129 -10.51 5.16 -3.20
N ALA A 130 -10.90 5.28 -1.93
CA ALA A 130 -11.77 4.32 -1.28
C ALA A 130 -13.18 4.39 -1.84
N LYS A 131 -13.72 3.27 -2.31
CA LYS A 131 -15.09 3.12 -2.72
C LYS A 131 -15.92 2.53 -1.60
N TRP A 132 -17.09 3.12 -1.34
CA TRP A 132 -18.01 2.72 -0.30
C TRP A 132 -19.40 2.47 -0.84
N THR A 133 -20.07 1.45 -0.31
CA THR A 133 -21.50 1.17 -0.58
C THR A 133 -22.29 1.35 0.70
N LEU A 134 -23.37 2.13 0.64
CA LEU A 134 -24.27 2.33 1.79
C LEU A 134 -24.95 1.01 2.15
N ASN A 135 -24.86 0.62 3.42
CA ASN A 135 -25.45 -0.60 3.92
C ASN A 135 -26.96 -0.56 3.86
N THR A 136 -27.57 -1.69 3.52
CA THR A 136 -29.02 -1.89 3.55
C THR A 136 -29.38 -3.03 4.47
N TYR A 137 -30.53 -2.95 5.08
CA TYR A 137 -31.06 -3.91 6.05
C TYR A 137 -32.46 -4.33 5.64
N THR A 138 -32.78 -5.62 5.80
CA THR A 138 -34.13 -6.13 5.60
C THR A 138 -34.87 -6.17 6.94
N VAL A 139 -35.97 -5.46 7.03
CA VAL A 139 -36.87 -5.50 8.20
C VAL A 139 -38.02 -6.42 7.90
N THR A 140 -38.20 -7.45 8.73
CA THR A 140 -39.33 -8.38 8.64
C THR A 140 -40.33 -8.09 9.75
N PHE A 141 -41.60 -8.32 9.46
CA PHE A 141 -42.69 -8.09 10.40
C PHE A 141 -43.29 -9.43 10.85
N ASP A 142 -43.32 -9.69 12.15
CA ASP A 142 -44.01 -10.85 12.69
C ASP A 142 -45.48 -10.51 12.85
N ASN A 143 -46.32 -11.15 12.03
CA ASN A 143 -47.76 -10.92 11.98
C ASN A 143 -48.58 -11.76 12.98
N GLN A 144 -47.89 -12.58 13.80
CA GLN A 144 -48.51 -13.44 14.85
C GLN A 144 -49.70 -14.29 14.37
N GLY A 145 -49.62 -14.79 13.13
CA GLY A 145 -50.66 -15.60 12.48
C GLY A 145 -51.75 -14.82 11.73
N GLY A 146 -51.67 -13.50 11.69
CA GLY A 146 -52.53 -12.65 10.87
C GLY A 146 -52.11 -12.65 9.39
N SER A 147 -52.71 -11.77 8.58
CA SER A 147 -52.42 -11.64 7.17
C SER A 147 -50.95 -11.27 6.93
N LYS A 148 -50.41 -11.72 5.79
CA LYS A 148 -49.00 -11.48 5.41
C LYS A 148 -48.66 -9.97 5.39
N VAL A 149 -47.55 -9.64 6.02
CA VAL A 149 -46.90 -8.32 5.90
C VAL A 149 -45.55 -8.52 5.19
N ASP A 150 -45.34 -7.80 4.08
CA ASP A 150 -44.11 -7.93 3.33
C ASP A 150 -42.94 -7.23 4.05
N SER A 151 -41.74 -7.82 3.95
CA SER A 151 -40.51 -7.21 4.46
C SER A 151 -40.17 -5.93 3.67
N GLN A 152 -39.46 -5.02 4.33
CA GLN A 152 -38.96 -3.79 3.73
C GLN A 152 -37.44 -3.75 3.77
N THR A 153 -36.81 -3.24 2.72
CA THR A 153 -35.37 -2.94 2.69
C THR A 153 -35.18 -1.46 3.00
N VAL A 154 -34.34 -1.17 3.97
CA VAL A 154 -34.01 0.20 4.41
C VAL A 154 -32.51 0.41 4.40
N SER A 155 -32.08 1.54 3.90
CA SER A 155 -30.67 1.95 3.98
C SER A 155 -30.28 2.40 5.37
N HIS A 156 -29.00 2.30 5.72
CA HIS A 156 -28.48 2.83 6.97
C HIS A 156 -28.92 4.27 7.20
N GLY A 157 -29.43 4.57 8.40
CA GLY A 157 -29.99 5.90 8.73
C GLY A 157 -31.36 6.22 8.13
N GLY A 158 -31.90 5.30 7.30
CA GLY A 158 -33.26 5.43 6.77
C GLY A 158 -34.35 4.94 7.75
N THR A 159 -35.59 5.06 7.34
CA THR A 159 -36.75 4.61 8.11
C THR A 159 -37.62 3.66 7.30
N VAL A 160 -38.23 2.71 7.98
CA VAL A 160 -39.28 1.87 7.38
C VAL A 160 -40.61 2.62 7.32
N THR A 161 -41.44 2.29 6.35
CA THR A 161 -42.82 2.76 6.30
C THR A 161 -43.67 1.86 7.19
N GLU A 162 -44.55 2.44 8.03
CA GLU A 162 -45.47 1.66 8.84
C GLU A 162 -46.35 0.78 7.94
N PRO A 163 -46.33 -0.54 8.10
CA PRO A 163 -47.16 -1.43 7.30
C PRO A 163 -48.63 -1.34 7.71
N THR A 164 -49.52 -1.70 6.81
CA THR A 164 -50.94 -1.90 7.14
C THR A 164 -51.08 -2.97 8.20
N ALA A 165 -51.85 -2.74 9.24
CA ALA A 165 -52.08 -3.70 10.30
C ALA A 165 -52.58 -5.04 9.72
N PRO A 166 -51.99 -6.18 10.16
CA PRO A 166 -52.46 -7.49 9.70
C PRO A 166 -53.87 -7.77 10.25
N THR A 167 -54.64 -8.48 9.45
CA THR A 167 -56.01 -8.93 9.84
C THR A 167 -55.97 -10.42 10.11
N TYR A 168 -56.84 -10.88 11.03
CA TYR A 168 -57.05 -12.28 11.35
C TYR A 168 -58.21 -12.87 10.52
#